data_3a0e99e541816549d25cc85a822b1749
#
_entry.id   3a0e99e541816549d25cc85a822b1749
#
_cell.length_a   1.000
_cell.length_b   1.000
_cell.length_c   1.000
_cell.angle_alpha   90.00
_cell.angle_beta   90.00
_cell.angle_gamma   90.00
#
_symmetry.space_group_name_H-M   'P 1'
#
loop_
_entity.id
_entity.type
_entity.pdbx_description
1 polymer ?
#
loop_
_entity_poly.entity_id
_entity_poly.type
_entity_poly.pdbx_seq_one_letter_code
_entity_poly.pdbx_strand_id
1 'polypeptide(L)'
;MIVQVEDDVHKIHLSEISSVVLSTQRVFLSAYLLSELSKNKIALVVSDEKHNPIGQYLPLYGAHNTSSRIVEQLSWSLPQKKRVWQKVVQEKIKHQADLLSLVDLDDES
;
A
#
# COMPACT_ATOMS: atom_id res chain seq x y z
N MET A 1 3.07 2.87 16.19
CA MET A 1 2.35 4.06 15.65
C MET A 1 1.13 4.32 16.52
N ILE A 2 0.89 5.58 16.81
CA ILE A 2 -0.28 6.02 17.59
C ILE A 2 -1.21 6.76 16.63
N VAL A 3 -2.47 6.32 16.55
CA VAL A 3 -3.51 6.97 15.78
C VAL A 3 -4.54 7.55 16.74
N GLN A 4 -4.69 8.86 16.72
CA GLN A 4 -5.68 9.57 17.53
C GLN A 4 -6.82 10.03 16.63
N VAL A 5 -8.04 9.62 16.97
CA VAL A 5 -9.27 10.02 16.29
C VAL A 5 -10.19 10.61 17.35
N GLU A 6 -10.39 11.93 17.34
CA GLU A 6 -11.12 12.64 18.37
C GLU A 6 -10.58 12.30 19.78
N ASP A 7 -11.37 11.63 20.63
CA ASP A 7 -10.97 11.21 21.98
C ASP A 7 -10.41 9.79 22.03
N ASP A 8 -10.43 9.05 20.92
CA ASP A 8 -9.93 7.67 20.86
C ASP A 8 -8.47 7.61 20.43
N VAL A 9 -7.68 6.81 21.12
CA VAL A 9 -6.26 6.57 20.84
C VAL A 9 -6.03 5.10 20.52
N HIS A 10 -5.59 4.82 19.29
CA HIS A 10 -5.23 3.49 18.85
C HIS A 10 -3.71 3.35 18.75
N LYS A 11 -3.17 2.28 19.33
CA LYS A 11 -1.75 1.94 19.24
C LYS A 11 -1.58 0.75 18.30
N ILE A 12 -0.79 0.93 17.26
CA ILE A 12 -0.49 -0.10 16.27
C ILE A 12 1.02 -0.33 16.24
N HIS A 13 1.42 -1.59 16.30
CA HIS A 13 2.83 -1.95 16.21
C HIS A 13 3.33 -1.77 14.78
N LEU A 14 4.49 -1.14 14.59
CA LEU A 14 5.05 -0.89 13.25
C LEU A 14 5.36 -2.18 12.50
N SER A 15 5.71 -3.26 13.22
CA SER A 15 5.97 -4.57 12.62
C SER A 15 4.75 -5.22 11.96
N GLU A 16 3.55 -4.77 12.28
CA GLU A 16 2.29 -5.27 11.72
C GLU A 16 1.81 -4.46 10.51
N ILE A 17 2.55 -3.41 10.13
CA ILE A 17 2.16 -2.48 9.07
C ILE A 17 3.04 -2.72 7.84
N SER A 18 2.43 -2.97 6.68
CA SER A 18 3.11 -3.03 5.38
C SER A 18 3.14 -1.66 4.69
N SER A 19 2.04 -0.94 4.76
CA SER A 19 1.88 0.39 4.17
C SER A 19 0.85 1.19 4.94
N VAL A 20 0.93 2.51 4.82
CA VAL A 20 -0.03 3.45 5.40
C VAL A 20 -0.67 4.24 4.27
N VAL A 21 -2.00 4.28 4.22
CA VAL A 21 -2.74 5.08 3.24
C VAL A 21 -3.51 6.17 3.97
N LEU A 22 -3.23 7.41 3.63
CA LEU A 22 -3.96 8.58 4.13
C LEU A 22 -5.10 8.91 3.17
N SER A 23 -6.31 8.53 3.54
CA SER A 23 -7.52 8.78 2.75
C SER A 23 -8.16 10.14 3.04
N THR A 24 -7.72 10.84 4.08
CA THR A 24 -8.19 12.18 4.46
C THR A 24 -7.05 13.18 4.44
N GLN A 25 -7.35 14.43 4.12
CA GLN A 25 -6.38 15.51 4.12
C GLN A 25 -6.19 16.17 5.50
N ARG A 26 -7.06 15.86 6.48
CA ARG A 26 -7.00 16.39 7.85
C ARG A 26 -6.17 15.47 8.76
N VAL A 27 -4.94 15.20 8.38
CA VAL A 27 -4.01 14.38 9.16
C VAL A 27 -2.73 15.14 9.41
N PHE A 28 -2.28 15.10 10.65
CA PHE A 28 -1.00 15.65 11.06
C PHE A 28 -0.04 14.51 11.37
N LEU A 29 1.16 14.58 10.81
CA LEU A 29 2.21 13.58 11.00
C LEU A 29 3.45 14.25 11.55
N SER A 30 4.10 13.61 12.49
CA SER A 30 5.41 14.06 12.96
C SER A 30 6.53 13.57 12.03
N ALA A 31 7.60 14.35 11.91
CA ALA A 31 8.81 13.91 11.20
C ALA A 31 9.42 12.65 11.83
N TYR A 32 9.29 12.49 13.14
CA TYR A 32 9.70 11.28 13.83
C TYR A 32 8.96 10.04 13.32
N LEU A 33 7.63 10.13 13.15
CA LEU A 33 6.85 9.03 12.59
C LEU A 33 7.31 8.67 11.17
N LEU A 34 7.56 9.65 10.30
CA LEU A 34 8.08 9.41 8.96
C LEU A 34 9.45 8.72 8.98
N SER A 35 10.32 9.11 9.91
CA SER A 35 11.61 8.45 10.12
C SER A 35 11.45 6.99 10.54
N GLU A 36 10.57 6.70 11.48
CA GLU A 36 10.30 5.32 11.93
C GLU A 36 9.66 4.46 10.85
N LEU A 37 8.73 5.03 10.04
CA LEU A 37 8.17 4.34 8.87
C LEU A 37 9.28 3.97 7.88
N SER A 38 10.22 4.89 7.62
CA SER A 38 11.36 4.65 6.72
C SER A 38 12.28 3.54 7.23
N LYS A 39 12.62 3.54 8.52
CA LYS A 39 13.45 2.50 9.13
C LYS A 39 12.81 1.11 9.03
N ASN A 40 11.50 1.05 9.15
CA ASN A 40 10.73 -0.19 9.02
C ASN A 40 10.31 -0.52 7.58
N LYS A 41 10.79 0.23 6.59
CA LYS A 41 10.51 0.05 5.16
C LYS A 41 9.02 0.12 4.81
N ILE A 42 8.26 0.94 5.54
CA ILE A 42 6.82 1.13 5.36
C ILE A 42 6.60 2.31 4.42
N ALA A 43 5.85 2.09 3.35
CA ALA A 43 5.45 3.15 2.42
C ALA A 43 4.25 3.93 2.96
N LEU A 44 4.21 5.24 2.69
CA LEU A 44 3.08 6.09 2.99
C LEU A 44 2.49 6.64 1.68
N VAL A 45 1.20 6.48 1.49
CA VAL A 45 0.47 6.96 0.31
C VAL A 45 -0.48 8.07 0.74
N VAL A 46 -0.49 9.15 -0.02
CA VAL A 46 -1.36 10.31 0.20
C VAL A 46 -2.39 10.39 -0.91
N SER A 47 -3.64 10.60 -0.56
CA SER A 47 -4.77 10.70 -1.50
C SER A 47 -5.33 12.12 -1.58
N ASP A 48 -6.00 12.43 -2.70
CA ASP A 48 -6.77 13.66 -2.90
C ASP A 48 -8.17 13.57 -2.25
N GLU A 49 -8.98 14.62 -2.45
CA GLU A 49 -10.35 14.68 -1.94
C GLU A 49 -11.28 13.62 -2.55
N LYS A 50 -10.91 13.07 -3.70
CA LYS A 50 -11.61 11.99 -4.39
C LYS A 50 -11.07 10.60 -4.05
N HIS A 51 -10.20 10.53 -3.04
CA HIS A 51 -9.51 9.31 -2.61
C HIS A 51 -8.59 8.68 -3.67
N ASN A 52 -8.17 9.44 -4.70
CA ASN A 52 -7.15 8.98 -5.62
C ASN A 52 -5.77 9.17 -5.01
N PRO A 53 -4.88 8.19 -5.12
CA PRO A 53 -3.51 8.35 -4.66
C PRO A 53 -2.77 9.35 -5.56
N ILE A 54 -2.24 10.42 -4.95
CA ILE A 54 -1.55 11.51 -5.65
C ILE A 54 -0.08 11.62 -5.31
N GLY A 55 0.36 10.98 -4.25
CA GLY A 55 1.74 11.02 -3.81
C GLY A 55 2.09 9.86 -2.90
N GLN A 56 3.39 9.61 -2.80
CA GLN A 56 3.89 8.59 -1.89
C GLN A 56 5.21 9.00 -1.26
N TYR A 57 5.40 8.57 -0.04
CA TYR A 57 6.65 8.67 0.68
C TYR A 57 7.26 7.27 0.76
N LEU A 58 8.44 7.11 0.22
CA LEU A 58 9.16 5.83 0.18
C LEU A 58 10.50 5.95 0.91
N PRO A 59 10.92 4.90 1.62
CA PRO A 59 12.26 4.83 2.18
C PRO A 59 13.32 4.91 1.08
N LEU A 60 14.39 5.68 1.29
CA LEU A 60 15.51 5.76 0.34
C LEU A 60 16.20 4.41 0.13
N TYR A 61 16.28 3.61 1.19
CA TYR A 61 16.95 2.30 1.19
C TYR A 61 15.95 1.17 1.43
N GLY A 62 14.82 1.19 0.71
CA GLY A 62 13.71 0.25 0.92
C GLY A 62 14.00 -1.19 0.50
N ALA A 63 14.80 -1.41 -0.54
CA ALA A 63 15.10 -2.74 -1.04
C ALA A 63 16.56 -2.85 -1.49
N HIS A 64 17.17 -3.99 -1.19
CA HIS A 64 18.45 -4.39 -1.77
C HIS A 64 18.24 -4.84 -3.23
N ASN A 65 19.21 -4.60 -4.08
CA ASN A 65 19.22 -5.02 -5.49
C ASN A 65 18.13 -4.40 -6.38
N THR A 66 17.65 -3.19 -6.06
CA THR A 66 16.66 -2.49 -6.88
C THR A 66 17.16 -2.31 -8.32
N SER A 67 18.43 -1.91 -8.49
CA SER A 67 19.02 -1.70 -9.82
C SER A 67 19.05 -2.98 -10.65
N SER A 68 19.47 -4.12 -10.08
CA SER A 68 19.49 -5.39 -10.79
C SER A 68 18.09 -5.89 -11.17
N ARG A 69 17.10 -5.69 -10.30
CA ARG A 69 15.69 -6.01 -10.57
C ARG A 69 15.11 -5.16 -11.69
N ILE A 70 15.44 -3.87 -11.73
CA ILE A 70 15.00 -2.97 -12.81
C ILE A 70 15.61 -3.42 -14.14
N VAL A 71 16.91 -3.73 -14.19
CA VAL A 71 17.59 -4.21 -15.39
C VAL A 71 16.97 -5.53 -15.85
N GLU A 72 16.73 -6.46 -14.95
CA GLU A 72 16.06 -7.74 -15.24
C GLU A 72 14.67 -7.51 -15.84
N GLN A 73 13.86 -6.65 -15.22
CA GLN A 73 12.51 -6.32 -15.67
C GLN A 73 12.51 -5.66 -17.06
N LEU A 74 13.48 -4.78 -17.32
CA LEU A 74 13.63 -4.13 -18.64
C LEU A 74 14.01 -5.13 -19.73
N SER A 75 14.74 -6.19 -19.38
CA SER A 75 15.17 -7.25 -20.31
C SER A 75 14.06 -8.25 -20.65
N TRP A 76 12.91 -8.21 -19.96
CA TRP A 76 11.81 -9.13 -20.23
C TRP A 76 11.28 -9.00 -21.65
N SER A 77 11.10 -10.12 -22.31
CA SER A 77 10.47 -10.18 -23.63
C SER A 77 8.99 -9.76 -23.57
N LEU A 78 8.46 -9.31 -24.69
CA LEU A 78 7.05 -8.90 -24.76
C LEU A 78 6.06 -10.01 -24.33
N PRO A 79 6.23 -11.28 -24.71
CA PRO A 79 5.40 -12.36 -24.20
C PRO A 79 5.48 -12.56 -22.70
N GLN A 80 6.66 -12.34 -22.10
CA GLN A 80 6.88 -12.44 -20.66
C GLN A 80 6.16 -11.31 -19.92
N LYS A 81 6.27 -10.07 -20.39
CA LYS A 81 5.53 -8.91 -19.85
C LYS A 81 4.01 -9.14 -19.91
N LYS A 82 3.50 -9.66 -21.03
CA LYS A 82 2.07 -9.98 -21.18
C LYS A 82 1.60 -11.04 -20.17
N ARG A 83 2.36 -12.10 -19.96
CA ARG A 83 2.02 -13.15 -18.99
C ARG A 83 1.98 -12.63 -17.56
N VAL A 84 2.96 -11.82 -17.17
CA VAL A 84 2.99 -11.21 -15.83
C VAL A 84 1.80 -10.29 -15.64
N TRP A 85 1.51 -9.42 -16.62
CA TRP A 85 0.37 -8.52 -16.57
C TRP A 85 -0.97 -9.25 -16.49
N GLN A 86 -1.13 -10.29 -17.30
CA GLN A 86 -2.32 -11.15 -17.26
C GLN A 86 -2.55 -11.74 -15.88
N LYS A 87 -1.49 -12.24 -15.24
CA LYS A 87 -1.58 -12.79 -13.88
C LYS A 87 -1.98 -11.73 -12.86
N VAL A 88 -1.41 -10.54 -12.92
CA VAL A 88 -1.78 -9.41 -12.04
C VAL A 88 -3.27 -9.06 -12.18
N VAL A 89 -3.76 -8.95 -13.41
CA VAL A 89 -5.18 -8.65 -13.68
C VAL A 89 -6.10 -9.76 -13.20
N GLN A 90 -5.74 -11.01 -13.42
CA GLN A 90 -6.50 -12.17 -12.94
C GLN A 90 -6.64 -12.18 -11.41
N GLU A 91 -5.53 -11.97 -10.69
CA GLU A 91 -5.55 -11.91 -9.22
C GLU A 91 -6.36 -10.70 -8.72
N LYS A 92 -6.29 -9.56 -9.39
CA LYS A 92 -7.10 -8.39 -9.06
C LYS A 92 -8.59 -8.70 -9.17
N ILE A 93 -9.02 -9.31 -10.28
CA ILE A 93 -10.43 -9.67 -10.51
C ILE A 93 -10.89 -10.70 -9.48
N LYS A 94 -10.06 -11.70 -9.20
CA LYS A 94 -10.35 -12.72 -8.18
C LYS A 94 -10.57 -12.11 -6.81
N HIS A 95 -9.65 -11.26 -6.34
CA HIS A 95 -9.80 -10.61 -5.03
C HIS A 95 -11.02 -9.69 -4.95
N GLN A 96 -11.38 -9.03 -6.05
CA GLN A 96 -12.63 -8.25 -6.10
C GLN A 96 -13.87 -9.14 -6.02
N ALA A 97 -13.88 -10.28 -6.69
CA ALA A 97 -14.98 -11.25 -6.60
C ALA A 97 -15.09 -11.87 -5.19
N ASP A 98 -13.96 -12.21 -4.57
CA ASP A 98 -13.92 -12.72 -3.19
C ASP A 98 -14.49 -11.70 -2.20
N LEU A 99 -14.16 -10.42 -2.37
CA LEU A 99 -14.70 -9.35 -1.54
C LEU A 99 -16.21 -9.19 -1.70
N LEU A 100 -16.71 -9.22 -2.93
CA LEU A 100 -18.16 -9.15 -3.20
C LEU A 100 -18.93 -10.31 -2.56
N SER A 101 -18.38 -11.52 -2.62
CA SER A 101 -18.99 -12.69 -1.97
C SER A 101 -19.06 -12.53 -0.44
N LEU A 102 -18.09 -11.90 0.18
CA LEU A 102 -18.10 -11.62 1.62
C LEU A 102 -19.18 -10.60 2.00
N VAL A 103 -19.34 -9.55 1.17
CA VAL A 103 -20.37 -8.51 1.40
C VAL A 103 -21.78 -9.09 1.22
N ASP A 104 -22.02 -9.91 0.20
CA ASP A 104 -23.33 -10.55 -0.02
C ASP A 104 -23.73 -11.49 1.13
N LEU A 105 -22.77 -12.13 1.79
CA LEU A 105 -23.03 -12.98 2.97
C LEU A 105 -23.43 -12.16 4.21
N ASP A 106 -22.97 -10.91 4.33
CA ASP A 106 -23.32 -10.03 5.44
C ASP A 106 -24.74 -9.42 5.28
N ASP A 107 -25.23 -9.27 4.05
CA ASP A 107 -26.58 -8.76 3.77
C ASP A 107 -27.71 -9.81 4.00
N GLU A 108 -27.39 -11.10 4.04
CA GLU A 108 -28.34 -12.18 4.32
C GLU A 108 -28.46 -12.52 5.82
N SER A 109 -27.70 -11.87 6.68
CA SER A 109 -27.74 -12.05 8.14
C SER A 109 -28.34 -10.85 8.85
#